data_de9eaef7065a305dd7ebdc7a7c19fc87
#
_entry.id   de9eaef7065a305dd7ebdc7a7c19fc87
#
_cell.length_a   1.000
_cell.length_b   1.000
_cell.length_c   1.000
_cell.angle_alpha   90.00
_cell.angle_beta   90.00
_cell.angle_gamma   90.00
#
_symmetry.space_group_name_H-M   'P 1'
#
loop_
_entity.id
_entity.type
_entity.pdbx_description
1 polymer ?
#
loop_
_entity_poly.entity_id
_entity_poly.type
_entity_poly.pdbx_seq_one_letter_code
_entity_poly.pdbx_strand_id
1 'polypeptide(L)'
;IDLIFDSSHVHHHHGDDEAHAHDSIQEDEHHILGVEPHIWSSAYNAQIIAGNIVNALCTIDKNNEETYMERYKNLCNQIEHTDSLICHMLSAPNADRAFMIYHPALSYFARDYGLHHS
;
A
#
# COMPACT_ATOMS: atom_id res chain seq x y z
N ILE A 1 -6.82 -5.45 -3.79
CA ILE A 1 -5.75 -5.05 -2.82
C ILE A 1 -6.34 -5.14 -1.43
N ASP A 2 -5.70 -5.93 -0.57
CA ASP A 2 -6.06 -6.00 0.85
C ASP A 2 -5.46 -4.82 1.58
N LEU A 3 -6.29 -3.91 2.06
CA LEU A 3 -5.87 -2.68 2.70
C LEU A 3 -5.45 -2.90 4.14
N ILE A 4 -4.40 -2.19 4.57
CA ILE A 4 -4.01 -2.08 5.97
C ILE A 4 -4.65 -0.81 6.54
N PHE A 5 -5.30 -0.93 7.69
CA PHE A 5 -5.89 0.17 8.43
C PHE A 5 -5.02 0.50 9.63
N ASP A 6 -4.60 1.77 9.72
CA ASP A 6 -3.73 2.25 10.77
C ASP A 6 -4.31 3.51 11.40
N SER A 7 -4.24 3.59 12.72
CA SER A 7 -4.64 4.78 13.50
C SER A 7 -3.62 5.92 13.46
N SER A 8 -2.41 5.70 12.95
CA SER A 8 -1.31 6.66 12.96
C SER A 8 -1.48 7.83 11.97
N HIS A 9 -2.42 7.74 11.03
CA HIS A 9 -2.68 8.77 10.02
C HIS A 9 -3.89 9.67 10.31
N VAL A 10 -4.36 9.69 11.55
CA VAL A 10 -5.35 10.69 11.96
C VAL A 10 -4.64 12.03 12.11
N HIS A 11 -4.74 12.88 11.10
CA HIS A 11 -4.27 14.25 11.18
C HIS A 11 -5.11 15.00 12.24
N HIS A 12 -4.50 15.29 13.36
CA HIS A 12 -5.05 16.27 14.30
C HIS A 12 -4.90 17.66 13.67
N HIS A 13 -5.98 18.16 13.10
CA HIS A 13 -6.10 19.59 12.87
C HIS A 13 -6.28 20.26 14.25
N HIS A 14 -5.24 20.90 14.76
CA HIS A 14 -5.38 21.91 15.77
C HIS A 14 -6.01 23.14 15.14
N GLY A 15 -7.32 23.27 15.31
CA GLY A 15 -8.00 24.55 15.14
C GLY A 15 -8.34 25.04 16.55
N ASP A 16 -7.67 26.10 16.99
CA ASP A 16 -8.13 26.91 18.10
C ASP A 16 -9.44 27.55 17.67
N ASP A 17 -10.51 27.42 18.49
CA ASP A 17 -11.30 28.50 19.06
C ASP A 17 -12.65 28.05 19.62
N GLU A 18 -12.79 28.37 20.90
CA GLU A 18 -13.94 28.84 21.68
C GLU A 18 -15.30 28.13 21.62
N ALA A 19 -15.61 27.72 22.83
CA ALA A 19 -16.87 27.38 23.49
C ALA A 19 -18.20 27.78 22.80
N HIS A 20 -19.14 26.82 22.74
CA HIS A 20 -20.48 26.96 23.35
C HIS A 20 -21.16 25.59 23.53
N ALA A 21 -21.88 25.50 24.63
CA ALA A 21 -22.48 24.34 25.24
C ALA A 21 -23.69 23.75 24.52
N HIS A 22 -23.94 22.46 24.89
CA HIS A 22 -25.21 21.71 24.83
C HIS A 22 -25.62 21.09 23.47
N ASP A 23 -25.41 19.79 23.30
CA ASP A 23 -26.49 18.82 23.46
C ASP A 23 -25.91 17.39 23.35
N SER A 24 -26.37 16.53 24.26
CA SER A 24 -25.95 15.15 24.35
C SER A 24 -26.58 14.33 23.22
N ILE A 25 -25.84 14.11 22.15
CA ILE A 25 -26.07 13.02 21.22
C ILE A 25 -24.89 12.08 21.38
N GLN A 26 -25.15 10.87 21.89
CA GLN A 26 -24.21 9.77 21.81
C GLN A 26 -24.02 9.47 20.33
N GLU A 27 -23.04 10.12 19.71
CA GLU A 27 -22.50 9.66 18.46
C GLU A 27 -21.54 8.53 18.81
N ASP A 28 -21.88 7.32 18.36
CA ASP A 28 -20.93 6.23 18.26
C ASP A 28 -19.71 6.77 17.53
N GLU A 29 -18.65 7.04 18.30
CA GLU A 29 -17.35 7.33 17.72
C GLU A 29 -16.88 6.09 16.96
N HIS A 30 -17.33 5.96 15.72
CA HIS A 30 -16.63 5.13 14.76
C HIS A 30 -15.26 5.76 14.57
N HIS A 31 -14.28 5.25 15.29
CA HIS A 31 -12.89 5.52 15.00
C HIS A 31 -12.63 5.12 13.55
N ILE A 32 -12.68 6.10 12.65
CA ILE A 32 -12.28 5.90 11.27
C ILE A 32 -10.78 5.68 11.30
N LEU A 33 -10.38 4.39 11.31
CA LEU A 33 -8.99 4.01 11.11
C LEU A 33 -8.59 4.50 9.72
N GLY A 34 -7.52 5.30 9.63
CA GLY A 34 -6.95 5.71 8.36
C GLY A 34 -6.45 4.50 7.57
N VAL A 35 -6.57 4.55 6.26
CA VAL A 35 -5.98 3.56 5.37
C VAL A 35 -4.50 3.86 5.23
N GLU A 36 -3.64 2.84 5.38
CA GLU A 36 -2.22 2.94 5.04
C GLU A 36 -2.10 3.22 3.53
N PRO A 37 -1.59 4.39 3.12
CA PRO A 37 -1.67 4.80 1.71
C PRO A 37 -0.57 4.21 0.83
N HIS A 38 0.53 3.71 1.39
CA HIS A 38 1.72 3.27 0.64
C HIS A 38 1.56 1.87 0.03
N ILE A 39 0.45 1.67 -0.69
CA ILE A 39 0.05 0.37 -1.26
C ILE A 39 1.05 -0.19 -2.27
N TRP A 40 1.80 0.68 -2.95
CA TRP A 40 2.77 0.32 -3.98
C TRP A 40 4.05 -0.33 -3.44
N SER A 41 4.26 -0.34 -2.13
CA SER A 41 5.43 -0.98 -1.51
C SER A 41 5.36 -2.52 -1.54
N SER A 42 4.25 -3.08 -1.99
CA SER A 42 4.03 -4.51 -2.18
C SER A 42 4.21 -4.89 -3.65
N ALA A 43 5.02 -5.92 -3.94
CA ALA A 43 5.17 -6.46 -5.29
C ALA A 43 3.84 -7.01 -5.82
N TYR A 44 3.06 -7.68 -4.99
CA TYR A 44 1.73 -8.15 -5.33
C TYR A 44 0.78 -7.00 -5.71
N ASN A 45 0.74 -5.94 -4.89
CA ASN A 45 -0.08 -4.77 -5.17
C ASN A 45 0.39 -4.03 -6.42
N ALA A 46 1.70 -3.97 -6.67
CA ALA A 46 2.25 -3.33 -7.87
C ALA A 46 1.74 -3.98 -9.16
N GLN A 47 1.60 -5.29 -9.19
CA GLN A 47 1.01 -6.00 -10.35
C GLN A 47 -0.46 -5.64 -10.53
N ILE A 48 -1.24 -5.55 -9.46
CA ILE A 48 -2.65 -5.15 -9.52
C ILE A 48 -2.78 -3.71 -10.02
N ILE A 49 -1.97 -2.80 -9.51
CA ILE A 49 -1.93 -1.39 -9.96
C ILE A 49 -1.61 -1.31 -11.45
N ALA A 50 -0.58 -2.02 -11.90
CA ALA A 50 -0.19 -2.07 -13.31
C ALA A 50 -1.31 -2.65 -14.19
N GLY A 51 -1.99 -3.69 -13.72
CA GLY A 51 -3.15 -4.28 -14.41
C GLY A 51 -4.30 -3.30 -14.58
N ASN A 52 -4.62 -2.53 -13.55
CA ASN A 52 -5.65 -1.49 -13.64
C ASN A 52 -5.26 -0.37 -14.61
N ILE A 53 -4.00 0.02 -14.62
CA ILE A 53 -3.49 1.05 -15.55
C ILE A 53 -3.55 0.55 -17.00
N VAL A 54 -3.08 -0.66 -17.28
CA VAL A 54 -3.08 -1.19 -18.65
C VAL A 54 -4.50 -1.37 -19.17
N ASN A 55 -5.44 -1.80 -18.34
CA ASN A 55 -6.84 -1.91 -18.73
C ASN A 55 -7.44 -0.54 -19.12
N ALA A 56 -7.13 0.50 -18.35
CA ALA A 56 -7.55 1.86 -18.67
C ALA A 56 -6.93 2.36 -19.99
N LEU A 57 -5.63 2.15 -20.19
CA LEU A 57 -4.94 2.52 -21.43
C LEU A 57 -5.51 1.80 -22.65
N CYS A 58 -5.77 0.51 -22.56
CA CYS A 58 -6.35 -0.26 -23.65
C CYS A 58 -7.79 0.20 -23.98
N THR A 59 -8.52 0.70 -23.00
CA THR A 59 -9.87 1.24 -23.20
C THR A 59 -9.86 2.57 -23.95
N ILE A 60 -8.95 3.48 -23.59
CA ILE A 60 -8.89 4.83 -24.17
C ILE A 60 -8.06 4.89 -25.46
N ASP A 61 -7.18 3.93 -25.69
CA ASP A 61 -6.27 3.88 -26.84
C ASP A 61 -6.16 2.45 -27.39
N LYS A 62 -7.24 1.98 -27.96
CA LYS A 62 -7.36 0.62 -28.47
C LYS A 62 -6.35 0.25 -29.57
N ASN A 63 -5.93 1.25 -30.36
CA ASN A 63 -4.99 1.03 -31.46
C ASN A 63 -3.60 0.57 -30.97
N ASN A 64 -3.23 0.88 -29.74
CA ASN A 64 -1.96 0.51 -29.12
C ASN A 64 -2.09 -0.61 -28.06
N GLU A 65 -3.23 -1.29 -28.01
CA GLU A 65 -3.50 -2.33 -27.01
C GLU A 65 -2.42 -3.41 -26.97
N GLU A 66 -1.99 -3.91 -28.12
CA GLU A 66 -0.95 -4.94 -28.19
C GLU A 66 0.37 -4.48 -27.57
N THR A 67 0.78 -3.26 -27.85
CA THR A 67 1.99 -2.65 -27.26
C THR A 67 1.86 -2.48 -25.75
N TYR A 68 0.72 -2.01 -25.26
CA TYR A 68 0.48 -1.86 -23.82
C TYR A 68 0.50 -3.20 -23.10
N MET A 69 -0.13 -4.23 -23.67
CA MET A 69 -0.15 -5.57 -23.08
C MET A 69 1.23 -6.22 -23.06
N GLU A 70 2.04 -6.03 -24.09
CA GLU A 70 3.42 -6.51 -24.13
C GLU A 70 4.27 -5.86 -23.03
N ARG A 71 4.18 -4.55 -22.88
CA ARG A 71 4.90 -3.81 -21.85
C ARG A 71 4.43 -4.20 -20.43
N TYR A 72 3.14 -4.40 -20.26
CA TYR A 72 2.57 -4.89 -19.01
C TYR A 72 3.13 -6.27 -18.64
N LYS A 73 3.14 -7.20 -19.59
CA LYS A 73 3.70 -8.54 -19.38
C LYS A 73 5.17 -8.49 -18.98
N ASN A 74 5.98 -7.65 -19.63
CA ASN A 74 7.38 -7.47 -19.32
C ASN A 74 7.56 -6.89 -17.91
N LEU A 75 6.74 -5.91 -17.53
CA LEU A 75 6.75 -5.33 -16.18
C LEU A 75 6.41 -6.39 -15.11
N CYS A 76 5.37 -7.18 -15.33
CA CYS A 76 4.98 -8.26 -14.41
C CYS A 76 6.11 -9.27 -14.23
N ASN A 77 6.79 -9.65 -15.31
CA ASN A 77 7.94 -10.55 -15.23
C ASN A 77 9.08 -9.97 -14.38
N GLN A 78 9.35 -8.67 -14.51
CA GLN A 78 10.36 -7.98 -13.69
C GLN A 78 9.95 -7.92 -12.21
N ILE A 79 8.68 -7.64 -11.93
CA ILE A 79 8.15 -7.61 -10.57
C ILE A 79 8.24 -9.00 -9.93
N GLU A 80 7.84 -10.05 -10.63
CA GLU A 80 7.92 -11.43 -10.16
C GLU A 80 9.36 -11.87 -9.90
N HIS A 81 10.29 -11.48 -10.76
CA HIS A 81 11.70 -11.75 -10.56
C HIS A 81 12.25 -11.08 -9.30
N THR A 82 11.94 -9.81 -9.10
CA THR A 82 12.32 -9.06 -7.90
C THR A 82 11.69 -9.67 -6.64
N ASP A 83 10.41 -10.01 -6.68
CA ASP A 83 9.73 -10.69 -5.59
C ASP A 83 10.41 -12.01 -5.20
N SER A 84 10.76 -12.82 -6.18
CA SER A 84 11.48 -14.08 -5.96
C SER A 84 12.86 -13.85 -5.33
N LEU A 85 13.59 -12.82 -5.74
CA LEU A 85 14.89 -12.46 -5.14
C LEU A 85 14.72 -12.04 -3.67
N ILE A 86 13.71 -11.21 -3.37
CA ILE A 86 13.43 -10.79 -1.99
C ILE A 86 13.06 -11.98 -1.13
N CYS A 87 12.16 -12.85 -1.59
CA CYS A 87 11.79 -14.07 -0.90
C CYS A 87 13.00 -14.96 -0.61
N HIS A 88 13.88 -15.12 -1.59
CA HIS A 88 15.10 -15.93 -1.43
C HIS A 88 16.06 -15.32 -0.38
N MET A 89 16.28 -14.02 -0.43
CA MET A 89 17.15 -13.32 0.53
C MET A 89 16.61 -13.40 1.95
N LEU A 90 15.30 -13.23 2.12
CA LEU A 90 14.65 -13.22 3.42
C LEU A 90 14.36 -14.63 3.98
N SER A 91 14.48 -15.68 3.17
CA SER A 91 14.36 -17.07 3.62
C SER A 91 15.65 -17.65 4.19
N ALA A 92 16.75 -16.91 4.15
CA ALA A 92 17.99 -17.33 4.78
C ALA A 92 17.80 -17.53 6.29
N PRO A 93 18.39 -18.57 6.92
CA PRO A 93 18.19 -18.87 8.33
C PRO A 93 18.62 -17.76 9.30
N ASN A 94 19.55 -16.91 8.85
CA ASN A 94 20.09 -15.79 9.63
C ASN A 94 19.54 -14.42 9.17
N ALA A 95 18.50 -14.40 8.35
CA ALA A 95 17.89 -13.15 7.92
C ALA A 95 17.15 -12.50 9.08
N ASP A 96 17.44 -11.22 9.31
CA ASP A 96 16.70 -10.43 10.28
C ASP A 96 15.25 -10.20 9.80
N ARG A 97 14.31 -10.32 10.73
CA ARG A 97 12.87 -10.12 10.47
C ARG A 97 12.36 -8.78 10.96
N ALA A 98 13.22 -7.98 11.55
CA ALA A 98 12.86 -6.67 12.09
C ALA A 98 13.75 -5.60 11.48
N PHE A 99 13.17 -4.43 11.22
CA PHE A 99 13.89 -3.27 10.73
C PHE A 99 13.31 -1.99 11.34
N MET A 100 14.09 -0.95 11.33
CA MET A 100 13.70 0.37 11.80
C MET A 100 13.53 1.30 10.60
N ILE A 101 12.48 2.10 10.59
CA ILE A 101 12.18 2.99 9.48
C ILE A 101 11.77 4.36 10.01
N TYR A 102 12.32 5.42 9.43
CA TYR A 102 12.00 6.80 9.83
C TYR A 102 10.62 7.22 9.34
N HIS A 103 10.29 6.97 8.09
CA HIS A 103 8.97 7.21 7.51
C HIS A 103 8.29 5.87 7.23
N PRO A 104 7.17 5.55 7.88
CA PRO A 104 6.56 4.21 7.84
C PRO A 104 5.84 3.92 6.51
N ALA A 105 6.60 3.84 5.43
CA ALA A 105 6.08 3.62 4.07
C ALA A 105 6.12 2.16 3.60
N LEU A 106 6.61 1.23 4.43
CA LEU A 106 6.84 -0.16 4.04
C LEU A 106 5.92 -1.17 4.75
N SER A 107 4.73 -0.74 5.20
CA SER A 107 3.82 -1.63 5.94
C SER A 107 3.33 -2.81 5.09
N TYR A 108 2.99 -2.58 3.82
CA TYR A 108 2.58 -3.66 2.90
C TYR A 108 3.75 -4.58 2.54
N PHE A 109 4.94 -4.02 2.33
CA PHE A 109 6.15 -4.80 2.13
C PHE A 109 6.43 -5.71 3.34
N ALA A 110 6.39 -5.16 4.55
CA ALA A 110 6.59 -5.91 5.78
C ALA A 110 5.56 -7.04 5.94
N ARG A 111 4.29 -6.75 5.69
CA ARG A 111 3.22 -7.76 5.72
C ARG A 111 3.48 -8.91 4.75
N ASP A 112 3.81 -8.58 3.50
CA ASP A 112 3.94 -9.59 2.43
C ASP A 112 5.13 -10.53 2.68
N TYR A 113 6.18 -10.04 3.34
CA TYR A 113 7.37 -10.85 3.63
C TYR A 113 7.50 -11.28 5.09
N GLY A 114 6.48 -11.05 5.91
CA GLY A 114 6.49 -11.46 7.31
C GLY A 114 7.53 -10.73 8.16
N LEU A 115 7.76 -9.45 7.88
CA LEU A 115 8.70 -8.60 8.59
C LEU A 115 7.99 -7.72 9.61
N HIS A 116 8.75 -7.26 10.61
CA HIS A 116 8.29 -6.34 11.63
C HIS A 116 9.08 -5.02 11.54
N HIS A 117 8.38 -3.87 11.64
CA HIS A 117 9.03 -2.56 11.69
C HIS A 117 8.59 -1.77 12.91
N SER A 118 9.45 -0.88 13.36
CA SER A 118 9.19 0.08 14.44
C SER A 118 9.47 1.50 13.97
#